data_97197372e697864efbbfa7a7edc925f9
#
_entry.id   97197372e697864efbbfa7a7edc925f9
#
_cell.length_a   1.000
_cell.length_b   1.000
_cell.length_c   1.000
_cell.angle_alpha   90.00
_cell.angle_beta   90.00
_cell.angle_gamma   90.00
#
_symmetry.space_group_name_H-M   'P 1'
#
loop_
_entity.id
_entity.type
_entity.pdbx_description
1 polymer ?
#
loop_
_entity_poly.entity_id
_entity_poly.type
_entity_poly.pdbx_seq_one_letter_code
_entity_poly.pdbx_strand_id
1 'polypeptide(L)'
;MITIEELKKKQSETTRLIGLDLGSKRIGVSICDEKQSIATPLKTLNKTSAENLISELKIIIEENNIKGIIIGYPINMDGTLGRSAQSVNDISNTIDKVLDIDVSLWDERLSTVGAFNLSSQLDINVSKREKNIDQNAATFILQGAIDFLNN
;
A
#
# COMPACT_ATOMS: atom_id res chain seq x y z
N MET A 1 4.29 6.53 -13.11
CA MET A 1 4.39 5.30 -12.30
C MET A 1 5.38 4.35 -12.93
N ILE A 2 5.99 3.53 -12.13
CA ILE A 2 6.94 2.51 -12.59
C ILE A 2 6.42 1.12 -12.21
N THR A 3 6.91 0.09 -12.89
CA THR A 3 6.56 -1.29 -12.54
C THR A 3 7.34 -1.73 -11.31
N ILE A 4 6.88 -2.79 -10.65
CA ILE A 4 7.60 -3.34 -9.50
C ILE A 4 8.99 -3.87 -9.90
N GLU A 5 9.14 -4.36 -11.10
CA GLU A 5 10.41 -4.81 -11.67
C GLU A 5 11.36 -3.63 -11.88
N GLU A 6 10.86 -2.50 -12.37
CA GLU A 6 11.64 -1.27 -12.52
C GLU A 6 12.06 -0.72 -11.16
N LEU A 7 11.15 -0.77 -10.19
CA LEU A 7 11.45 -0.36 -8.82
C LEU A 7 12.57 -1.21 -8.23
N LYS A 8 12.53 -2.52 -8.46
CA LYS A 8 13.56 -3.45 -8.00
C LYS A 8 14.95 -3.07 -8.53
N LYS A 9 15.03 -2.69 -9.80
CA LYS A 9 16.31 -2.28 -10.41
C LYS A 9 16.82 -0.95 -9.88
N LYS A 10 15.91 -0.07 -9.46
CA LYS A 10 16.24 1.30 -9.08
C LYS A 10 16.64 1.45 -7.62
N GLN A 11 16.27 0.50 -6.77
CA GLN A 11 16.39 0.64 -5.32
C GLN A 11 17.79 0.42 -4.77
N SER A 12 18.14 1.23 -3.78
CA SER A 12 19.25 0.98 -2.87
C SER A 12 18.74 0.20 -1.65
N GLU A 13 19.66 -0.45 -0.92
CA GLU A 13 19.34 -1.29 0.24
C GLU A 13 18.79 -0.54 1.46
N THR A 14 18.76 0.79 1.41
CA THR A 14 18.38 1.62 2.55
C THR A 14 17.16 2.50 2.27
N THR A 15 16.27 2.04 1.39
CA THR A 15 15.10 2.82 0.97
C THR A 15 13.86 2.41 1.75
N ARG A 16 13.24 3.36 2.46
CA ARG A 16 11.96 3.11 3.13
C ARG A 16 10.82 3.31 2.15
N LEU A 17 9.87 2.39 2.21
CA LEU A 17 8.66 2.41 1.40
C LEU A 17 7.43 2.46 2.30
N ILE A 18 6.34 2.99 1.76
CA ILE A 18 5.02 2.82 2.37
C ILE A 18 4.14 2.00 1.45
N GLY A 19 3.19 1.28 2.06
CA GLY A 19 2.16 0.55 1.34
C GLY A 19 0.82 1.20 1.58
N LEU A 20 0.01 1.28 0.53
CA LEU A 20 -1.34 1.84 0.61
C LEU A 20 -2.37 0.82 0.16
N ASP A 21 -3.43 0.69 0.94
CA ASP A 21 -4.66 0.00 0.56
C ASP A 21 -5.75 1.06 0.40
N LEU A 22 -6.11 1.35 -0.83
CA LEU A 22 -7.08 2.40 -1.17
C LEU A 22 -8.51 1.84 -1.07
N GLY A 23 -9.04 1.78 0.14
CA GLY A 23 -10.41 1.34 0.36
C GLY A 23 -11.45 2.39 -0.04
N SER A 24 -12.72 2.01 0.00
CA SER A 24 -13.83 2.90 -0.38
C SER A 24 -14.08 4.01 0.65
N LYS A 25 -13.85 3.72 1.93
CA LYS A 25 -14.09 4.67 3.04
C LYS A 25 -12.81 5.05 3.77
N ARG A 26 -11.85 4.16 3.80
CA ARG A 26 -10.60 4.33 4.55
C ARG A 26 -9.43 3.88 3.70
N ILE A 27 -8.29 4.46 4.02
CA ILE A 27 -7.03 4.14 3.36
C ILE A 27 -6.07 3.62 4.41
N GLY A 28 -5.68 2.36 4.28
CA GLY A 28 -4.68 1.76 5.15
C GLY A 28 -3.28 2.16 4.71
N VAL A 29 -2.42 2.47 5.67
CA VAL A 29 -1.02 2.84 5.42
C VAL A 29 -0.11 1.95 6.23
N SER A 30 0.85 1.34 5.57
CA SER A 30 1.91 0.56 6.19
C SER A 30 3.28 1.18 5.87
N ILE A 31 4.29 0.78 6.62
CA ILE A 31 5.64 1.28 6.44
C ILE A 31 6.64 0.13 6.63
N CYS A 32 7.76 0.17 5.93
CA CYS A 32 8.81 -0.81 6.14
C CYS A 32 10.00 -0.16 6.87
N ASP A 33 10.88 -1.02 7.38
CA ASP A 33 12.15 -0.62 7.96
C ASP A 33 13.11 -0.13 6.86
N GLU A 34 14.20 0.49 7.27
CA GLU A 34 15.20 1.03 6.34
C GLU A 34 15.85 -0.04 5.48
N LYS A 35 15.95 -1.26 5.97
CA LYS A 35 16.51 -2.40 5.25
C LYS A 35 15.52 -3.11 4.34
N GLN A 36 14.27 -2.64 4.31
CA GLN A 36 13.20 -3.26 3.54
C GLN A 36 13.00 -4.76 3.86
N SER A 37 13.01 -5.08 5.14
CA SER A 37 12.82 -6.48 5.58
C SER A 37 11.41 -6.75 6.03
N ILE A 38 10.82 -5.84 6.80
CA ILE A 38 9.55 -6.05 7.48
C ILE A 38 8.63 -4.85 7.28
N ALA A 39 7.39 -5.14 6.90
CA ALA A 39 6.31 -4.15 6.84
C ALA A 39 5.53 -4.18 8.15
N THR A 40 5.17 -3.00 8.65
CA THR A 40 4.34 -2.85 9.85
C THR A 40 3.21 -1.85 9.56
N PRO A 41 2.06 -1.97 10.26
CA PRO A 41 0.99 -0.99 10.13
C PRO A 41 1.46 0.38 10.61
N LEU A 42 1.08 1.44 9.92
CA LEU A 42 1.40 2.80 10.33
C LEU A 42 0.15 3.53 10.82
N LYS A 43 -0.85 3.67 9.98
CA LYS A 43 -2.11 4.36 10.36
C LYS A 43 -3.20 4.10 9.32
N THR A 44 -4.41 4.49 9.66
CA THR A 44 -5.56 4.47 8.75
C THR A 44 -6.03 5.90 8.55
N LEU A 45 -6.19 6.29 7.29
CA LEU A 45 -6.68 7.61 6.90
C LEU A 45 -8.14 7.51 6.49
N ASN A 46 -8.93 8.52 6.81
CA ASN A 46 -10.29 8.62 6.28
C ASN A 46 -10.23 9.10 4.83
N LYS A 47 -10.97 8.47 3.96
CA LYS A 47 -11.04 8.87 2.56
C LYS A 47 -11.94 10.09 2.45
N THR A 48 -11.36 11.24 2.11
CA THR A 48 -12.08 12.49 1.90
C THR A 48 -11.86 12.95 0.45
N SER A 49 -10.89 13.78 0.19
CA SER A 49 -10.56 14.25 -1.16
C SER A 49 -9.16 13.78 -1.56
N ALA A 50 -8.88 13.81 -2.85
CA ALA A 50 -7.54 13.53 -3.36
C ALA A 50 -6.52 14.54 -2.81
N GLU A 51 -6.90 15.81 -2.72
CA GLU A 51 -6.04 16.86 -2.17
C GLU A 51 -5.66 16.58 -0.72
N ASN A 52 -6.62 16.16 0.08
CA ASN A 52 -6.40 15.83 1.49
C ASN A 52 -5.49 14.61 1.65
N LEU A 53 -5.72 13.59 0.85
CA LEU A 53 -4.86 12.40 0.84
C LEU A 53 -3.41 12.77 0.50
N ILE A 54 -3.21 13.58 -0.53
CA ILE A 54 -1.87 14.01 -0.94
C ILE A 54 -1.20 14.81 0.17
N SER A 55 -1.92 15.70 0.84
CA SER A 55 -1.39 16.47 1.97
C SER A 55 -0.93 15.56 3.10
N GLU A 56 -1.73 14.55 3.45
CA GLU A 56 -1.39 13.60 4.50
C GLU A 56 -0.22 12.69 4.12
N LEU A 57 -0.18 12.24 2.87
CA LEU A 57 0.94 11.44 2.36
C LEU A 57 2.24 12.24 2.37
N LYS A 58 2.18 13.51 2.01
CA LYS A 58 3.36 14.38 2.03
C LYS A 58 3.97 14.48 3.42
N ILE A 59 3.14 14.61 4.44
CA ILE A 59 3.59 14.63 5.85
C ILE A 59 4.28 13.31 6.19
N ILE A 60 3.65 12.19 5.86
CA ILE A 60 4.20 10.86 6.15
C ILE A 60 5.55 10.67 5.46
N ILE A 61 5.63 11.06 4.20
CA ILE A 61 6.85 10.95 3.39
C ILE A 61 7.99 11.75 4.01
N GLU A 62 7.72 12.99 4.40
CA GLU A 62 8.73 13.86 4.99
C GLU A 62 9.16 13.39 6.38
N GLU A 63 8.22 13.01 7.23
CA GLU A 63 8.52 12.56 8.60
C GLU A 63 9.29 11.26 8.65
N ASN A 64 9.10 10.37 7.68
CA ASN A 64 9.65 9.02 7.71
C ASN A 64 10.72 8.79 6.63
N ASN A 65 11.08 9.82 5.89
CA ASN A 65 12.07 9.73 4.81
C ASN A 65 11.72 8.63 3.80
N ILE A 66 10.49 8.66 3.32
CA ILE A 66 9.97 7.65 2.38
C ILE A 66 10.47 7.95 0.97
N LYS A 67 10.88 6.92 0.25
CA LYS A 67 11.42 7.04 -1.11
C LYS A 67 10.54 6.38 -2.17
N GLY A 68 9.53 5.64 -1.78
CA GLY A 68 8.63 4.99 -2.73
C GLY A 68 7.31 4.60 -2.09
N ILE A 69 6.29 4.48 -2.92
CA ILE A 69 4.93 4.11 -2.52
C ILE A 69 4.52 2.87 -3.30
N ILE A 70 4.08 1.85 -2.58
CA ILE A 70 3.47 0.66 -3.14
C ILE A 70 1.96 0.75 -2.92
N ILE A 71 1.18 0.63 -3.97
CA ILE A 71 -0.28 0.71 -3.88
C ILE A 71 -0.87 -0.63 -4.33
N GLY A 72 -1.74 -1.22 -3.50
CA GLY A 72 -2.43 -2.43 -3.86
C GLY A 72 -3.36 -2.23 -5.05
N TYR A 73 -3.26 -3.11 -6.04
CA TYR A 73 -4.06 -3.03 -7.26
C TYR A 73 -5.07 -4.18 -7.25
N PRO A 74 -6.37 -3.90 -7.09
CA PRO A 74 -7.38 -4.94 -6.93
C PRO A 74 -7.84 -5.50 -8.26
N ILE A 75 -7.06 -6.42 -8.82
CA ILE A 75 -7.39 -7.13 -10.06
C ILE A 75 -8.31 -8.29 -9.70
N ASN A 76 -9.38 -8.51 -10.49
CA ASN A 76 -10.25 -9.67 -10.31
C ASN A 76 -9.48 -10.96 -10.54
N MET A 77 -9.95 -12.06 -9.93
CA MET A 77 -9.26 -13.35 -10.01
C MET A 77 -9.10 -13.86 -11.45
N ASP A 78 -10.00 -13.46 -12.35
CA ASP A 78 -9.91 -13.81 -13.78
C ASP A 78 -8.99 -12.87 -14.57
N GLY A 79 -8.35 -11.90 -13.91
CA GLY A 79 -7.45 -10.95 -14.57
C GLY A 79 -8.13 -9.70 -15.10
N THR A 80 -9.46 -9.59 -15.02
CA THR A 80 -10.17 -8.39 -15.48
C THR A 80 -10.07 -7.26 -14.47
N LEU A 81 -10.21 -6.01 -14.96
CA LEU A 81 -10.15 -4.80 -14.13
C LEU A 81 -11.57 -4.32 -13.87
N GLY A 82 -11.94 -4.24 -12.59
CA GLY A 82 -13.22 -3.68 -12.17
C GLY A 82 -13.12 -2.19 -11.86
N ARG A 83 -14.22 -1.63 -11.32
CA ARG A 83 -14.28 -0.22 -10.93
C ARG A 83 -13.23 0.15 -9.88
N SER A 84 -13.00 -0.74 -8.92
CA SER A 84 -12.01 -0.50 -7.87
C SER A 84 -10.61 -0.34 -8.44
N ALA A 85 -10.25 -1.18 -9.40
CA ALA A 85 -8.94 -1.10 -10.07
C ALA A 85 -8.79 0.21 -10.83
N GLN A 86 -9.84 0.65 -11.52
CA GLN A 86 -9.81 1.91 -12.25
C GLN A 86 -9.67 3.11 -11.31
N SER A 87 -10.40 3.10 -10.20
CA SER A 87 -10.31 4.15 -9.17
C SER A 87 -8.90 4.22 -8.57
N VAL A 88 -8.32 3.07 -8.26
CA VAL A 88 -6.94 3.00 -7.75
C VAL A 88 -5.96 3.54 -8.77
N ASN A 89 -6.13 3.19 -10.03
CA ASN A 89 -5.26 3.68 -11.10
C ASN A 89 -5.30 5.21 -11.22
N ASP A 90 -6.49 5.80 -11.15
CA ASP A 90 -6.68 7.25 -11.23
C ASP A 90 -6.02 7.97 -10.06
N ILE A 91 -6.24 7.49 -8.84
CA ILE A 91 -5.64 8.08 -7.63
C ILE A 91 -4.12 7.93 -7.66
N SER A 92 -3.64 6.77 -8.07
CA SER A 92 -2.21 6.48 -8.16
C SER A 92 -1.50 7.41 -9.15
N ASN A 93 -2.12 7.67 -10.30
CA ASN A 93 -1.61 8.62 -11.28
C ASN A 93 -1.55 10.05 -10.71
N THR A 94 -2.55 10.44 -9.93
CA THR A 94 -2.57 11.75 -9.29
C THR A 94 -1.43 11.87 -8.27
N ILE A 95 -1.22 10.85 -7.46
CA ILE A 95 -0.13 10.80 -6.48
C ILE A 95 1.22 10.90 -7.19
N ASP A 96 1.40 10.13 -8.25
CA ASP A 96 2.63 10.10 -9.04
C ASP A 96 2.95 11.48 -9.64
N LYS A 97 1.94 12.19 -10.12
CA LYS A 97 2.12 13.50 -10.74
C LYS A 97 2.43 14.59 -9.72
N VAL A 98 1.81 14.55 -8.56
CA VAL A 98 1.90 15.63 -7.56
C VAL A 98 3.06 15.44 -6.61
N LEU A 99 3.29 14.21 -6.18
CA LEU A 99 4.41 13.88 -5.30
C LEU A 99 5.56 13.36 -6.17
N ASP A 100 6.70 14.00 -6.08
CA ASP A 100 7.89 13.58 -6.82
C ASP A 100 8.52 12.36 -6.15
N ILE A 101 7.89 11.21 -6.30
CA ILE A 101 8.26 9.97 -5.64
C ILE A 101 7.89 8.78 -6.55
N ASP A 102 8.63 7.71 -6.45
CA ASP A 102 8.32 6.49 -7.20
C ASP A 102 7.03 5.85 -6.67
N VAL A 103 6.11 5.56 -7.56
CA VAL A 103 4.84 4.89 -7.26
C VAL A 103 4.74 3.63 -8.10
N SER A 104 4.48 2.51 -7.46
CA SER A 104 4.32 1.23 -8.12
C SER A 104 3.05 0.53 -7.64
N LEU A 105 2.34 -0.11 -8.55
CA LEU A 105 1.16 -0.90 -8.22
C LEU A 105 1.59 -2.34 -7.92
N TRP A 106 0.94 -2.94 -6.93
CA TRP A 106 1.14 -4.33 -6.55
C TRP A 106 -0.14 -5.11 -6.73
N ASP A 107 -0.09 -6.18 -7.54
CA ASP A 107 -1.24 -7.05 -7.78
C ASP A 107 -1.63 -7.76 -6.48
N GLU A 108 -2.79 -7.40 -5.92
CA GLU A 108 -3.28 -7.95 -4.66
C GLU A 108 -3.51 -9.46 -4.71
N ARG A 109 -3.66 -10.05 -5.89
CA ARG A 109 -3.77 -11.51 -6.03
C ARG A 109 -2.50 -12.22 -5.56
N LEU A 110 -1.37 -11.51 -5.56
CA LEU A 110 -0.08 -12.03 -5.09
C LEU A 110 0.10 -11.88 -3.58
N SER A 111 -0.80 -11.19 -2.90
CA SER A 111 -0.78 -11.06 -1.44
C SER A 111 -1.27 -12.34 -0.79
N THR A 112 -0.73 -12.64 0.38
CA THR A 112 -1.10 -13.84 1.13
C THR A 112 -2.50 -13.69 1.74
N VAL A 113 -3.51 -14.16 1.02
CA VAL A 113 -4.90 -14.21 1.49
C VAL A 113 -5.00 -14.94 2.84
N GLY A 114 -4.17 -15.96 3.04
CA GLY A 114 -4.12 -16.71 4.27
C GLY A 114 -3.78 -15.86 5.50
N ALA A 115 -2.80 -14.98 5.40
CA ALA A 115 -2.44 -14.08 6.50
C ALA A 115 -3.55 -13.08 6.80
N PHE A 116 -4.23 -12.59 5.78
CA PHE A 116 -5.39 -11.70 5.91
C PHE A 116 -6.54 -12.42 6.62
N ASN A 117 -6.83 -13.66 6.25
CA ASN A 117 -7.87 -14.47 6.88
C ASN A 117 -7.53 -14.79 8.34
N LEU A 118 -6.26 -15.01 8.65
CA LEU A 118 -5.83 -15.20 10.03
C LEU A 118 -6.13 -14.00 10.90
N SER A 119 -5.89 -12.81 10.39
CA SER A 119 -6.22 -11.57 11.08
C SER A 119 -7.72 -11.46 11.38
N SER A 120 -8.57 -11.94 10.49
CA SER A 120 -10.03 -11.97 10.66
C SER A 120 -10.50 -12.99 11.68
N GLN A 121 -9.73 -14.03 11.94
CA GLN A 121 -10.04 -15.08 12.91
C GLN A 121 -9.66 -14.71 14.34
N LEU A 122 -8.83 -13.71 14.54
CA LEU A 122 -8.52 -13.19 15.86
C LEU A 122 -9.75 -12.45 16.37
N ASP A 123 -10.36 -12.96 17.40
CA ASP A 123 -11.68 -12.57 17.92
C ASP A 123 -11.67 -11.15 18.51
N ILE A 124 -11.62 -10.14 17.65
CA ILE A 124 -11.60 -8.74 17.99
C ILE A 124 -12.98 -8.17 17.63
N ASN A 125 -13.46 -7.16 18.37
CA ASN A 125 -14.75 -6.55 18.06
C ASN A 125 -14.76 -5.94 16.64
N VAL A 126 -15.95 -5.82 16.04
CA VAL A 126 -16.10 -5.51 14.61
C VAL A 126 -15.37 -4.23 14.20
N SER A 127 -15.49 -3.14 14.99
CA SER A 127 -14.86 -1.88 14.62
C SER A 127 -13.34 -1.92 14.72
N LYS A 128 -12.80 -2.57 15.74
CA LYS A 128 -11.34 -2.79 15.86
C LYS A 128 -10.84 -3.71 14.75
N ARG A 129 -11.61 -4.74 14.42
CA ARG A 129 -11.27 -5.68 13.37
C ARG A 129 -11.22 -4.98 12.01
N GLU A 130 -12.18 -4.11 11.72
CA GLU A 130 -12.21 -3.35 10.47
C GLU A 130 -11.00 -2.44 10.33
N LYS A 131 -10.65 -1.69 11.39
CA LYS A 131 -9.45 -0.86 11.41
C LYS A 131 -8.17 -1.69 11.22
N ASN A 132 -8.08 -2.80 11.94
CA ASN A 132 -6.92 -3.69 11.84
C ASN A 132 -6.82 -4.34 10.45
N ILE A 133 -7.96 -4.67 9.84
CA ILE A 133 -7.99 -5.24 8.48
C ILE A 133 -7.45 -4.22 7.48
N ASP A 134 -7.87 -2.94 7.56
CA ASP A 134 -7.37 -1.91 6.66
C ASP A 134 -5.85 -1.73 6.78
N GLN A 135 -5.33 -1.65 8.01
CA GLN A 135 -3.89 -1.55 8.26
C GLN A 135 -3.16 -2.82 7.87
N ASN A 136 -3.75 -3.97 8.16
CA ASN A 136 -3.16 -5.26 7.82
C ASN A 136 -3.14 -5.50 6.32
N ALA A 137 -4.18 -5.08 5.58
CA ALA A 137 -4.19 -5.17 4.13
C ALA A 137 -3.02 -4.39 3.53
N ALA A 138 -2.81 -3.16 3.98
CA ALA A 138 -1.67 -2.35 3.54
C ALA A 138 -0.34 -3.00 3.91
N THR A 139 -0.27 -3.63 5.07
CA THR A 139 0.94 -4.33 5.55
C THR A 139 1.24 -5.55 4.67
N PHE A 140 0.23 -6.34 4.33
CA PHE A 140 0.41 -7.51 3.46
C PHE A 140 0.79 -7.12 2.04
N ILE A 141 0.21 -6.04 1.53
CA ILE A 141 0.57 -5.48 0.22
C ILE A 141 2.05 -5.11 0.22
N LEU A 142 2.48 -4.35 1.21
CA LEU A 142 3.87 -3.90 1.30
C LEU A 142 4.83 -5.06 1.53
N GLN A 143 4.48 -6.00 2.41
CA GLN A 143 5.33 -7.17 2.67
C GLN A 143 5.50 -8.03 1.42
N GLY A 144 4.44 -8.24 0.68
CA GLY A 144 4.51 -8.98 -0.60
C GLY A 144 5.46 -8.31 -1.58
N ALA A 145 5.36 -6.99 -1.71
CA ALA A 145 6.23 -6.21 -2.58
C ALA A 145 7.69 -6.27 -2.10
N ILE A 146 7.93 -6.13 -0.80
CA ILE A 146 9.28 -6.21 -0.22
C ILE A 146 9.90 -7.58 -0.49
N ASP A 147 9.14 -8.64 -0.29
CA ASP A 147 9.62 -10.00 -0.52
C ASP A 147 10.02 -10.19 -1.98
N PHE A 148 9.24 -9.64 -2.90
CA PHE A 148 9.58 -9.64 -4.32
C PHE A 148 10.87 -8.85 -4.60
N LEU A 149 11.00 -7.67 -3.98
CA LEU A 149 12.17 -6.81 -4.19
C LEU A 149 13.46 -7.44 -3.65
N ASN A 150 13.35 -8.29 -2.64
CA ASN A 150 14.49 -8.93 -1.98
C ASN A 150 14.87 -10.28 -2.58
N ASN A 151 14.09 -10.78 -3.52
CA ASN A 151 14.39 -12.08 -4.13
C ASN A 151 15.33 -11.97 -5.36
#